data_c2ffdc8bba6b737a84f0f3c9735b1683
#
_entry.id   c2ffdc8bba6b737a84f0f3c9735b1683
#
_cell.length_a   1.000
_cell.length_b   1.000
_cell.length_c   1.000
_cell.angle_alpha   90.00
_cell.angle_beta   90.00
_cell.angle_gamma   90.00
#
_symmetry.space_group_name_H-M   'P 1'
#
loop_
_entity.id
_entity.type
_entity.pdbx_description
1 polymer ?
#
loop_
_entity_poly.entity_id
_entity_poly.type
_entity_poly.pdbx_seq_one_letter_code
_entity_poly.pdbx_strand_id
1 'polypeptide(L)'
;MFESLGYQGDRRFNTLNGDQRLLYLDEVNGRQVDVFIDRMKMCHVIELANRLGHTGPTLTPADLLLSKLQVFEVNMKDLVDTTALLLDHPITDHDNDAINAAYLARLTSEDWGLHRTLQLNSGRVRDAVRALDVDAGRVSARLDELWARIDARPKSLKWKLRARVGDRVSWYELPEEVRQPYQKA
;
A
#
# COMPACT_ATOMS: atom_id res chain seq x y z
N MET A 1 -10.46 -22.13 9.61
CA MET A 1 -10.02 -22.28 8.21
C MET A 1 -8.49 -22.37 8.10
N PHE A 2 -7.67 -21.36 8.51
CA PHE A 2 -6.20 -21.46 8.38
C PHE A 2 -5.60 -22.63 9.18
N GLU A 3 -6.03 -22.86 10.41
CA GLU A 3 -5.53 -23.97 11.24
C GLU A 3 -5.86 -25.35 10.64
N SER A 4 -7.02 -25.50 9.99
CA SER A 4 -7.37 -26.76 9.29
C SER A 4 -6.54 -26.99 8.02
N LEU A 5 -5.82 -25.97 7.53
CA LEU A 5 -4.86 -26.04 6.43
C LEU A 5 -3.40 -26.18 6.91
N GLY A 6 -3.18 -26.35 8.22
CA GLY A 6 -1.85 -26.55 8.80
C GLY A 6 -1.12 -25.25 9.17
N TYR A 7 -1.75 -24.08 9.03
CA TYR A 7 -1.17 -22.82 9.49
C TYR A 7 -1.31 -22.69 11.01
N GLN A 8 -0.31 -22.11 11.66
CA GLN A 8 -0.32 -21.84 13.10
C GLN A 8 -0.57 -20.35 13.33
N GLY A 9 -1.61 -20.02 14.11
CA GLY A 9 -1.87 -18.65 14.53
C GLY A 9 -0.88 -18.17 15.58
N ASP A 10 -0.30 -16.98 15.40
CA ASP A 10 0.45 -16.32 16.47
C ASP A 10 -0.51 -15.89 17.58
N ARG A 11 -0.56 -16.68 18.66
CA ARG A 11 -1.52 -16.47 19.77
C ARG A 11 -1.37 -15.10 20.40
N ARG A 12 -0.12 -14.65 20.64
CA ARG A 12 0.14 -13.37 21.31
C ARG A 12 -0.31 -12.21 20.43
N PHE A 13 0.14 -12.22 19.16
CA PHE A 13 -0.23 -11.19 18.21
C PHE A 13 -1.75 -11.14 17.98
N ASN A 14 -2.37 -12.29 17.74
CA ASN A 14 -3.79 -12.40 17.46
C ASN A 14 -4.68 -12.03 18.65
N THR A 15 -4.21 -12.24 19.89
CA THR A 15 -4.93 -11.78 21.09
C THR A 15 -4.89 -10.25 21.22
N LEU A 16 -3.79 -9.62 20.84
CA LEU A 16 -3.62 -8.16 20.99
C LEU A 16 -4.20 -7.37 19.82
N ASN A 17 -4.17 -7.94 18.62
CA ASN A 17 -4.48 -7.23 17.36
C ASN A 17 -5.62 -7.86 16.54
N GLY A 18 -6.26 -8.92 17.06
CA GLY A 18 -7.18 -9.76 16.28
C GLY A 18 -8.48 -9.08 15.82
N ASP A 19 -8.76 -7.86 16.30
CA ASP A 19 -9.82 -6.99 15.80
C ASP A 19 -9.48 -6.27 14.49
N GLN A 20 -8.19 -6.22 14.13
CA GLN A 20 -7.68 -5.50 12.95
C GLN A 20 -6.80 -6.36 12.04
N ARG A 21 -5.98 -7.26 12.64
CA ARG A 21 -5.02 -8.07 11.92
C ARG A 21 -4.80 -9.41 12.62
N LEU A 22 -4.82 -10.50 11.86
CA LEU A 22 -4.42 -11.82 12.33
C LEU A 22 -3.14 -12.25 11.62
N LEU A 23 -2.29 -12.96 12.35
CA LEU A 23 -1.04 -13.50 11.85
C LEU A 23 -1.06 -15.03 11.95
N TYR A 24 -0.74 -15.65 10.83
CA TYR A 24 -0.56 -17.10 10.73
C TYR A 24 0.80 -17.45 10.12
N LEU A 25 1.34 -18.57 10.53
CA LEU A 25 2.62 -19.10 10.06
C LEU A 25 2.41 -20.47 9.42
N ASP A 26 2.95 -20.65 8.24
CA ASP A 26 3.15 -21.94 7.57
C ASP A 26 4.59 -22.37 7.84
N GLU A 27 4.79 -23.16 8.89
CA GLU A 27 6.12 -23.62 9.31
C GLU A 27 6.77 -24.56 8.27
N VAL A 28 5.96 -25.28 7.51
CA VAL A 28 6.43 -26.24 6.49
C VAL A 28 7.13 -25.51 5.35
N ASN A 29 6.53 -24.41 4.89
CA ASN A 29 7.06 -23.65 3.74
C ASN A 29 7.76 -22.33 4.16
N GLY A 30 7.82 -22.04 5.47
CA GLY A 30 8.42 -20.80 5.98
C GLY A 30 7.68 -19.53 5.53
N ARG A 31 6.35 -19.58 5.46
CA ARG A 31 5.52 -18.47 4.98
C ARG A 31 4.74 -17.84 6.12
N GLN A 32 4.61 -16.53 6.05
CA GLN A 32 3.71 -15.75 6.91
C GLN A 32 2.48 -15.33 6.11
N VAL A 33 1.32 -15.41 6.76
CA VAL A 33 0.04 -14.93 6.23
C VAL A 33 -0.52 -13.89 7.17
N ASP A 34 -0.72 -12.70 6.66
CA ASP A 34 -1.38 -11.59 7.36
C ASP A 34 -2.82 -11.48 6.87
N VAL A 35 -3.77 -11.50 7.78
CA VAL A 35 -5.19 -11.33 7.49
C VAL A 35 -5.63 -10.00 8.07
N PHE A 36 -5.91 -9.01 7.22
CA PHE A 36 -6.48 -7.73 7.61
C PHE A 36 -8.00 -7.82 7.64
N ILE A 37 -8.62 -7.23 8.66
CA ILE A 37 -10.06 -7.23 8.87
C ILE A 37 -10.59 -5.83 8.56
N ASP A 38 -11.42 -5.71 7.53
CA ASP A 38 -12.08 -4.49 7.03
C ASP A 38 -11.13 -3.35 6.60
N ARG A 39 -9.96 -3.24 7.21
CA ARG A 39 -8.98 -2.19 6.93
C ARG A 39 -7.55 -2.73 6.99
N MET A 40 -6.67 -2.11 6.26
CA MET A 40 -5.23 -2.32 6.39
C MET A 40 -4.66 -1.16 7.22
N LYS A 41 -4.23 -1.44 8.44
CA LYS A 41 -3.50 -0.49 9.29
C LYS A 41 -2.02 -0.85 9.27
N MET A 42 -1.26 -0.07 8.53
CA MET A 42 0.19 -0.10 8.47
C MET A 42 0.73 1.30 8.80
N CYS A 43 1.49 1.95 7.91
CA CYS A 43 1.90 3.34 8.13
C CYS A 43 0.72 4.33 8.04
N HIS A 44 -0.32 3.95 7.32
CA HIS A 44 -1.59 4.65 7.20
C HIS A 44 -2.74 3.66 7.33
N VAL A 45 -3.96 4.18 7.57
CA VAL A 45 -5.17 3.37 7.59
C VAL A 45 -5.84 3.43 6.23
N ILE A 46 -6.07 2.27 5.62
CA ILE A 46 -6.77 2.11 4.35
C ILE A 46 -8.01 1.28 4.58
N GLU A 47 -9.18 1.86 4.36
CA GLU A 47 -10.46 1.15 4.47
C GLU A 47 -10.68 0.26 3.25
N LEU A 48 -10.82 -1.04 3.48
CA LEU A 48 -10.97 -2.07 2.45
C LEU A 48 -12.35 -2.72 2.42
N ALA A 49 -13.17 -2.56 3.47
CA ALA A 49 -14.48 -3.22 3.58
C ALA A 49 -15.38 -3.01 2.35
N ASN A 50 -15.40 -1.78 1.80
CA ASN A 50 -16.17 -1.42 0.61
C ASN A 50 -15.40 -1.66 -0.71
N ARG A 51 -14.21 -2.24 -0.64
CA ARG A 51 -13.34 -2.53 -1.80
C ARG A 51 -13.28 -4.01 -2.14
N LEU A 52 -13.69 -4.85 -1.19
CA LEU A 52 -13.74 -6.29 -1.39
C LEU A 52 -14.87 -6.66 -2.37
N GLY A 53 -14.59 -7.59 -3.28
CA GLY A 53 -15.57 -8.07 -4.26
C GLY A 53 -15.72 -7.23 -5.53
N HIS A 54 -14.97 -6.14 -5.71
CA HIS A 54 -15.01 -5.34 -6.96
C HIS A 54 -14.48 -6.10 -8.18
N THR A 55 -13.45 -6.93 -7.99
CA THR A 55 -12.72 -7.59 -9.09
C THR A 55 -12.52 -9.10 -8.86
N GLY A 56 -13.37 -9.74 -8.04
CA GLY A 56 -13.26 -11.15 -7.70
C GLY A 56 -12.45 -11.41 -6.42
N PRO A 57 -11.57 -12.42 -6.38
CA PRO A 57 -10.89 -12.83 -5.14
C PRO A 57 -9.70 -11.95 -4.73
N THR A 58 -9.34 -10.94 -5.55
CA THR A 58 -8.20 -10.05 -5.30
C THR A 58 -8.66 -8.61 -5.06
N LEU A 59 -7.78 -7.80 -4.47
CA LEU A 59 -7.95 -6.35 -4.45
C LEU A 59 -7.76 -5.77 -5.86
N THR A 60 -8.30 -4.57 -6.10
CA THR A 60 -8.10 -3.86 -7.36
C THR A 60 -6.62 -3.45 -7.54
N PRO A 61 -6.14 -3.21 -8.78
CA PRO A 61 -4.79 -2.67 -9.00
C PRO A 61 -4.51 -1.37 -8.23
N ALA A 62 -5.53 -0.51 -8.05
CA ALA A 62 -5.40 0.71 -7.24
C ALA A 62 -5.20 0.42 -5.75
N ASP A 63 -5.91 -0.55 -5.18
CA ASP A 63 -5.75 -0.95 -3.78
C ASP A 63 -4.40 -1.64 -3.55
N LEU A 64 -3.95 -2.48 -4.50
CA LEU A 64 -2.63 -3.10 -4.45
C LEU A 64 -1.51 -2.05 -4.53
N LEU A 65 -1.60 -1.10 -5.45
CA LEU A 65 -0.65 0.01 -5.55
C LEU A 65 -0.62 0.83 -4.25
N LEU A 66 -1.78 1.15 -3.70
CA LEU A 66 -1.91 1.89 -2.45
C LEU A 66 -1.29 1.13 -1.28
N SER A 67 -1.51 -0.20 -1.19
CA SER A 67 -0.95 -1.04 -0.14
C SER A 67 0.58 -1.01 -0.11
N LYS A 68 1.22 -0.87 -1.27
CA LYS A 68 2.68 -0.77 -1.42
C LYS A 68 3.19 0.64 -1.15
N LEU A 69 2.60 1.64 -1.78
CA LEU A 69 3.05 3.03 -1.70
C LEU A 69 2.80 3.69 -0.35
N GLN A 70 1.90 3.16 0.50
CA GLN A 70 1.61 3.72 1.81
C GLN A 70 2.67 3.37 2.87
N VAL A 71 3.58 2.43 2.62
CA VAL A 71 4.61 2.01 3.56
C VAL A 71 5.76 3.02 3.55
N PHE A 72 6.02 3.70 4.68
CA PHE A 72 7.02 4.76 4.73
C PHE A 72 8.45 4.23 4.49
N GLU A 73 8.80 3.10 5.11
CA GLU A 73 10.07 2.40 4.92
C GLU A 73 9.91 1.31 3.85
N VAL A 74 9.61 1.74 2.61
CA VAL A 74 9.42 0.84 1.49
C VAL A 74 10.70 0.06 1.17
N ASN A 75 10.58 -1.25 1.02
CA ASN A 75 11.69 -2.13 0.66
C ASN A 75 11.77 -2.35 -0.87
N MET A 76 12.86 -2.98 -1.33
CA MET A 76 13.09 -3.23 -2.76
C MET A 76 11.99 -4.11 -3.38
N LYS A 77 11.47 -5.10 -2.65
CA LYS A 77 10.39 -5.96 -3.15
C LYS A 77 9.12 -5.13 -3.44
N ASP A 78 8.75 -4.22 -2.53
CA ASP A 78 7.58 -3.36 -2.74
C ASP A 78 7.77 -2.37 -3.90
N LEU A 79 9.02 -1.91 -4.14
CA LEU A 79 9.34 -1.08 -5.30
C LEU A 79 9.23 -1.86 -6.61
N VAL A 80 9.66 -3.13 -6.64
CA VAL A 80 9.50 -4.03 -7.80
C VAL A 80 8.02 -4.34 -8.03
N ASP A 81 7.26 -4.69 -7.00
CA ASP A 81 5.82 -4.95 -7.11
C ASP A 81 5.07 -3.72 -7.64
N THR A 82 5.42 -2.52 -7.13
CA THR A 82 4.87 -1.24 -7.62
C THR A 82 5.20 -0.99 -9.09
N THR A 83 6.43 -1.30 -9.48
CA THR A 83 6.88 -1.17 -10.87
C THR A 83 6.08 -2.10 -11.79
N ALA A 84 5.87 -3.36 -11.40
CA ALA A 84 5.06 -4.31 -12.14
C ALA A 84 3.61 -3.82 -12.31
N LEU A 85 2.97 -3.35 -11.24
CA LEU A 85 1.61 -2.78 -11.30
C LEU A 85 1.52 -1.61 -12.29
N LEU A 86 2.51 -0.71 -12.29
CA LEU A 86 2.53 0.44 -13.20
C LEU A 86 2.82 0.05 -14.66
N LEU A 87 3.52 -1.04 -14.90
CA LEU A 87 3.75 -1.58 -16.25
C LEU A 87 2.51 -2.28 -16.80
N ASP A 88 1.83 -3.07 -15.97
CA ASP A 88 0.75 -3.95 -16.42
C ASP A 88 -0.59 -3.22 -16.52
N HIS A 89 -0.88 -2.26 -15.63
CA HIS A 89 -2.20 -1.62 -15.55
C HIS A 89 -2.18 -0.16 -16.00
N PRO A 90 -3.16 0.29 -16.80
CA PRO A 90 -3.32 1.68 -17.18
C PRO A 90 -3.82 2.54 -16.01
N ILE A 91 -3.57 3.84 -16.07
CA ILE A 91 -4.15 4.84 -15.17
C ILE A 91 -5.51 5.28 -15.73
N THR A 92 -6.56 5.10 -14.95
CA THR A 92 -7.95 5.43 -15.35
C THR A 92 -8.74 6.03 -14.17
N ASP A 93 -10.05 6.24 -14.37
CA ASP A 93 -10.97 6.66 -13.31
C ASP A 93 -11.94 5.54 -12.88
N HIS A 94 -11.62 4.28 -13.19
CA HIS A 94 -12.39 3.09 -12.81
C HIS A 94 -11.48 1.94 -12.36
N ASP A 95 -12.08 0.91 -11.75
CA ASP A 95 -11.35 -0.23 -11.15
C ASP A 95 -11.23 -1.46 -12.09
N ASN A 96 -11.71 -1.40 -13.33
CA ASN A 96 -11.71 -2.53 -14.27
C ASN A 96 -10.29 -2.78 -14.80
N ASP A 97 -9.55 -3.67 -14.16
CA ASP A 97 -8.17 -4.05 -14.51
C ASP A 97 -7.24 -2.83 -14.72
N ALA A 98 -7.45 -1.80 -13.91
CA ALA A 98 -6.78 -0.52 -14.04
C ALA A 98 -6.51 0.13 -12.68
N ILE A 99 -5.53 1.01 -12.63
CA ILE A 99 -5.23 1.83 -11.45
C ILE A 99 -6.19 3.02 -11.46
N ASN A 100 -7.17 2.99 -10.55
CA ASN A 100 -8.18 4.03 -10.42
C ASN A 100 -7.58 5.30 -9.77
N ALA A 101 -7.17 6.25 -10.59
CA ALA A 101 -6.58 7.50 -10.13
C ALA A 101 -7.58 8.42 -9.41
N ALA A 102 -8.86 8.38 -9.78
CA ALA A 102 -9.90 9.16 -9.09
C ALA A 102 -10.06 8.71 -7.63
N TYR A 103 -9.99 7.39 -7.38
CA TYR A 103 -9.98 6.82 -6.03
C TYR A 103 -8.76 7.28 -5.22
N LEU A 104 -7.56 7.13 -5.76
CA LEU A 104 -6.32 7.55 -5.10
C LEU A 104 -6.28 9.06 -4.87
N ALA A 105 -6.73 9.87 -5.83
CA ALA A 105 -6.84 11.31 -5.70
C ALA A 105 -7.82 11.71 -4.59
N ARG A 106 -8.94 10.99 -4.42
CA ARG A 106 -9.88 11.23 -3.34
C ARG A 106 -9.23 11.01 -1.97
N LEU A 107 -8.59 9.87 -1.75
CA LEU A 107 -7.95 9.55 -0.47
C LEU A 107 -6.85 10.55 -0.13
N THR A 108 -5.97 10.82 -1.08
CA THR A 108 -4.82 11.72 -0.88
C THR A 108 -5.22 13.19 -0.78
N SER A 109 -6.42 13.59 -1.24
CA SER A 109 -6.91 14.96 -1.06
C SER A 109 -7.49 15.23 0.33
N GLU A 110 -7.80 14.19 1.08
CA GLU A 110 -8.34 14.26 2.44
C GLU A 110 -7.26 14.05 3.50
N ASP A 111 -6.24 13.23 3.19
CA ASP A 111 -5.12 12.90 4.08
C ASP A 111 -3.78 13.39 3.50
N TRP A 112 -3.22 14.42 4.12
CA TRP A 112 -1.91 14.96 3.75
C TRP A 112 -0.78 13.97 4.03
N GLY A 113 -0.86 13.22 5.11
CA GLY A 113 0.16 12.24 5.48
C GLY A 113 0.27 11.13 4.43
N LEU A 114 -0.87 10.56 4.03
CA LEU A 114 -0.94 9.58 2.95
C LEU A 114 -0.41 10.17 1.64
N HIS A 115 -0.85 11.38 1.26
CA HIS A 115 -0.34 12.08 0.08
C HIS A 115 1.18 12.18 0.09
N ARG A 116 1.75 12.61 1.23
CA ARG A 116 3.19 12.81 1.40
C ARG A 116 3.98 11.51 1.27
N THR A 117 3.50 10.42 1.88
CA THR A 117 4.13 9.10 1.80
C THR A 117 4.09 8.56 0.37
N LEU A 118 2.95 8.64 -0.31
CA LEU A 118 2.83 8.22 -1.71
C LEU A 118 3.77 9.03 -2.62
N GLN A 119 3.89 10.34 -2.38
CA GLN A 119 4.79 11.21 -3.14
C GLN A 119 6.25 10.79 -2.99
N LEU A 120 6.72 10.58 -1.77
CA LEU A 120 8.08 10.13 -1.49
C LEU A 120 8.37 8.77 -2.14
N ASN A 121 7.45 7.83 -2.00
CA ASN A 121 7.63 6.49 -2.56
C ASN A 121 7.54 6.47 -4.09
N SER A 122 6.72 7.32 -4.70
CA SER A 122 6.75 7.51 -6.17
C SER A 122 8.12 7.99 -6.66
N GLY A 123 8.79 8.84 -5.91
CA GLY A 123 10.18 9.22 -6.18
C GLY A 123 11.13 8.04 -6.08
N ARG A 124 11.03 7.25 -5.01
CA ARG A 124 11.84 6.03 -4.82
C ARG A 124 11.63 4.98 -5.93
N VAL A 125 10.39 4.82 -6.41
CA VAL A 125 10.08 3.96 -7.57
C VAL A 125 10.80 4.46 -8.82
N ARG A 126 10.78 5.78 -9.11
CA ARG A 126 11.49 6.38 -10.25
C ARG A 126 13.00 6.15 -10.17
N ASP A 127 13.57 6.17 -8.97
CA ASP A 127 14.99 5.91 -8.77
C ASP A 127 15.32 4.42 -8.92
N ALA A 128 14.51 3.56 -8.32
CA ALA A 128 14.71 2.11 -8.38
C ALA A 128 14.59 1.54 -9.81
N VAL A 129 13.61 2.02 -10.59
CA VAL A 129 13.36 1.51 -11.94
C VAL A 129 14.53 1.73 -12.91
N ARG A 130 15.41 2.71 -12.62
CA ARG A 130 16.63 2.97 -13.43
C ARG A 130 17.65 1.83 -13.35
N ALA A 131 17.60 1.04 -12.27
CA ALA A 131 18.47 -0.11 -12.06
C ALA A 131 17.83 -1.43 -12.49
N LEU A 132 16.57 -1.41 -12.90
CA LEU A 132 15.83 -2.58 -13.37
C LEU A 132 15.86 -2.64 -14.89
N ASP A 133 15.89 -3.85 -15.43
CA ASP A 133 15.80 -4.09 -16.89
C ASP A 133 14.33 -4.07 -17.35
N VAL A 134 13.73 -2.88 -17.29
CA VAL A 134 12.32 -2.64 -17.63
C VAL A 134 12.15 -1.29 -18.33
N ASP A 135 10.97 -1.05 -18.90
CA ASP A 135 10.62 0.24 -19.52
C ASP A 135 10.41 1.34 -18.44
N ALA A 136 11.51 1.97 -18.02
CA ALA A 136 11.52 3.07 -17.07
C ALA A 136 10.72 4.30 -17.57
N GLY A 137 10.68 4.51 -18.89
CA GLY A 137 9.90 5.59 -19.51
C GLY A 137 8.41 5.41 -19.29
N ARG A 138 7.92 4.19 -19.49
CA ARG A 138 6.51 3.83 -19.26
C ARG A 138 6.11 3.98 -17.78
N VAL A 139 6.94 3.51 -16.85
CA VAL A 139 6.68 3.68 -15.41
C VAL A 139 6.61 5.15 -15.04
N SER A 140 7.55 5.96 -15.51
CA SER A 140 7.56 7.40 -15.25
C SER A 140 6.34 8.09 -15.81
N ALA A 141 5.94 7.80 -17.04
CA ALA A 141 4.74 8.36 -17.67
C ALA A 141 3.46 7.99 -16.90
N ARG A 142 3.34 6.75 -16.42
CA ARG A 142 2.20 6.31 -15.57
C ARG A 142 2.15 7.07 -14.24
N LEU A 143 3.29 7.27 -13.60
CA LEU A 143 3.36 8.07 -12.38
C LEU A 143 3.02 9.55 -12.65
N ASP A 144 3.46 10.13 -13.77
CA ASP A 144 3.10 11.50 -14.15
C ASP A 144 1.59 11.62 -14.36
N GLU A 145 0.97 10.68 -15.07
CA GLU A 145 -0.47 10.64 -15.29
C GLU A 145 -1.25 10.52 -13.98
N LEU A 146 -0.81 9.63 -13.07
CA LEU A 146 -1.41 9.46 -11.75
C LEU A 146 -1.32 10.76 -10.93
N TRP A 147 -0.14 11.36 -10.87
CA TRP A 147 0.09 12.57 -10.07
C TRP A 147 -0.63 13.78 -10.66
N ALA A 148 -0.76 13.90 -11.98
CA ALA A 148 -1.57 14.95 -12.60
C ALA A 148 -3.02 14.92 -12.09
N ARG A 149 -3.62 13.71 -11.95
CA ARG A 149 -4.98 13.55 -11.40
C ARG A 149 -5.06 13.80 -9.91
N ILE A 150 -4.08 13.33 -9.14
CA ILE A 150 -3.98 13.59 -7.70
C ILE A 150 -3.88 15.09 -7.44
N ASP A 151 -3.04 15.82 -8.18
CA ASP A 151 -2.78 17.23 -7.96
C ASP A 151 -3.95 18.12 -8.43
N ALA A 152 -4.63 17.74 -9.50
CA ALA A 152 -5.81 18.44 -10.00
C ALA A 152 -6.98 18.42 -9.00
N ARG A 153 -7.04 17.43 -8.08
CA ARG A 153 -8.14 17.33 -7.13
C ARG A 153 -7.99 18.37 -6.01
N PRO A 154 -9.03 19.19 -5.73
CA PRO A 154 -9.02 20.14 -4.61
C PRO A 154 -8.76 19.45 -3.28
N LYS A 155 -7.83 19.99 -2.50
CA LYS A 155 -7.45 19.46 -1.18
C LYS A 155 -8.40 19.98 -0.10
N SER A 156 -8.73 19.12 0.88
CA SER A 156 -9.57 19.49 2.02
C SER A 156 -8.92 20.59 2.89
N LEU A 157 -9.71 21.29 3.69
CA LEU A 157 -9.20 22.28 4.62
C LEU A 157 -8.26 21.65 5.66
N LYS A 158 -8.61 20.48 6.19
CA LYS A 158 -7.77 19.69 7.10
C LYS A 158 -6.42 19.37 6.46
N TRP A 159 -6.41 18.94 5.21
CA TRP A 159 -5.20 18.68 4.44
C TRP A 159 -4.31 19.93 4.35
N LYS A 160 -4.90 21.07 3.96
CA LYS A 160 -4.16 22.34 3.82
C LYS A 160 -3.57 22.83 5.13
N LEU A 161 -4.28 22.67 6.25
CA LEU A 161 -3.77 23.00 7.57
C LEU A 161 -2.61 22.09 7.98
N ARG A 162 -2.74 20.79 7.74
CA ARG A 162 -1.67 19.83 8.02
C ARG A 162 -0.42 20.07 7.16
N ALA A 163 -0.60 20.43 5.89
CA ALA A 163 0.48 20.76 4.97
C ALA A 163 1.34 21.94 5.44
N ARG A 164 0.77 22.90 6.18
CA ARG A 164 1.55 24.03 6.78
C ARG A 164 2.53 23.57 7.85
N VAL A 165 2.20 22.51 8.57
CA VAL A 165 3.10 21.89 9.55
C VAL A 165 4.20 21.12 8.83
N GLY A 166 3.85 20.45 7.72
CA GLY A 166 4.78 19.69 6.88
C GLY A 166 5.44 18.53 7.63
N ASP A 167 6.68 18.27 7.29
CA ASP A 167 7.48 17.15 7.81
C ASP A 167 8.00 17.41 9.25
N ARG A 168 7.66 18.55 9.89
CA ARG A 168 8.11 18.89 11.26
C ARG A 168 7.51 18.00 12.34
N VAL A 169 6.37 17.39 12.06
CA VAL A 169 5.69 16.45 12.94
C VAL A 169 5.43 15.16 12.15
N SER A 170 5.70 14.02 12.77
CA SER A 170 5.43 12.71 12.16
C SER A 170 4.01 12.64 11.61
N TRP A 171 3.87 12.05 10.43
CA TRP A 171 2.59 11.91 9.71
C TRP A 171 2.22 10.47 9.41
N TYR A 172 3.02 9.52 9.86
CA TYR A 172 2.82 8.09 9.68
C TYR A 172 3.07 7.38 11.01
N GLU A 173 2.52 6.19 11.12
CA GLU A 173 2.83 5.24 12.20
C GLU A 173 3.79 4.18 11.64
N LEU A 174 4.70 3.68 12.46
CA LEU A 174 5.44 2.48 12.11
C LEU A 174 4.60 1.27 12.48
N PRO A 175 4.40 0.31 11.54
CA PRO A 175 3.69 -0.92 11.87
C PRO A 175 4.45 -1.69 12.95
N GLU A 176 3.73 -2.40 13.81
CA GLU A 176 4.36 -3.33 14.74
C GLU A 176 5.12 -4.39 13.93
N GLU A 177 6.45 -4.39 14.08
CA GLU A 177 7.30 -5.41 13.48
C GLU A 177 7.01 -6.76 14.15
N VAL A 178 6.38 -7.65 13.40
CA VAL A 178 6.37 -9.05 13.76
C VAL A 178 7.77 -9.58 13.42
N ARG A 179 8.58 -9.89 14.44
CA ARG A 179 9.88 -10.54 14.24
C ARG A 179 9.64 -11.82 13.44
N GLN A 180 10.09 -11.84 12.20
CA GLN A 180 10.02 -13.03 11.37
C GLN A 180 10.96 -14.08 11.99
N PRO A 181 10.47 -15.20 12.50
CA PRO A 181 11.31 -16.22 13.13
C PRO A 181 12.28 -16.92 12.17
N TYR A 182 12.22 -16.60 10.88
CA TYR A 182 12.93 -17.30 9.80
C TYR A 182 13.90 -16.46 8.99
N GLN A 183 14.24 -15.23 9.38
CA GLN A 183 15.42 -14.59 8.81
C GLN A 183 16.66 -15.28 9.40
N LYS A 184 17.06 -16.40 8.80
CA LYS A 184 18.42 -16.92 8.95
C LYS A 184 19.35 -15.91 8.29
N ALA A 185 20.30 -15.45 9.12
CA ALA A 185 21.44 -14.63 8.70
C ALA A 185 22.22 -15.28 7.53
#